data_62ad369c9f972f35e25efe7cfd66ce6b
#
_entry.id   62ad369c9f972f35e25efe7cfd66ce6b
#
_cell.length_a   1.000
_cell.length_b   1.000
_cell.length_c   1.000
_cell.angle_alpha   90.00
_cell.angle_beta   90.00
_cell.angle_gamma   90.00
#
_symmetry.space_group_name_H-M   'P 1'
#
loop_
_entity.id
_entity.type
_entity.pdbx_description
1 polymer ?
#
loop_
_entity_poly.entity_id
_entity_poly.type
_entity_poly.pdbx_seq_one_letter_code
_entity_poly.pdbx_strand_id
1 'polypeptide(L)'
;MEFTPRKEPVIYVVEPYGGSVRKHLPSLPLIYWDDAAVTRGDGIFESLLVRDGKVANIARHSARFVNSAQALELPEPQIEKWKEATELAIADYFGGDETGEAKCTWTYTRGRASTGHPSAWVVVQAIDKKLLEQREKGVKVMTTPRLWHVAEELPAKTLNYAATMATLRLAKGKGFDDVIFVDPDSGIVLEGATSSVVAVRGNKLRTPAAKGILSGTTQAALFEYAQQQGYRCKAKEITPEYLERCDSVWLVSSVRTAVRVTSLNDAKLKAPDNAAEIRGLLDAALAR
;
A
#
# COMPACT_ATOMS: atom_id res chain seq x y z
N MET A 1 -21.58 3.06 -23.99
CA MET A 1 -20.53 2.54 -23.10
C MET A 1 -20.79 1.05 -22.94
N GLU A 2 -19.98 0.21 -23.55
CA GLU A 2 -20.05 -1.23 -23.29
C GLU A 2 -19.68 -1.49 -21.84
N PHE A 3 -20.63 -2.07 -21.11
CA PHE A 3 -20.45 -2.50 -19.73
C PHE A 3 -19.63 -3.79 -19.76
N THR A 4 -18.29 -3.68 -19.69
CA THR A 4 -17.46 -4.85 -19.44
C THR A 4 -17.69 -5.26 -17.98
N PRO A 5 -18.31 -6.42 -17.70
CA PRO A 5 -18.53 -6.85 -16.34
C PRO A 5 -17.19 -6.93 -15.62
N ARG A 6 -17.08 -6.24 -14.48
CA ARG A 6 -15.91 -6.40 -13.61
C ARG A 6 -15.92 -7.83 -13.09
N LYS A 7 -14.79 -8.52 -13.18
CA LYS A 7 -14.63 -9.83 -12.55
C LYS A 7 -14.95 -9.69 -11.06
N GLU A 8 -15.83 -10.56 -10.56
CA GLU A 8 -16.23 -10.52 -9.15
C GLU A 8 -15.03 -10.75 -8.22
N PRO A 9 -14.98 -10.05 -7.07
CA PRO A 9 -13.97 -10.32 -6.07
C PRO A 9 -14.18 -11.71 -5.46
N VAL A 10 -13.09 -12.35 -5.09
CA VAL A 10 -13.09 -13.61 -4.35
C VAL A 10 -12.72 -13.33 -2.90
N ILE A 11 -13.51 -13.82 -1.96
CA ILE A 11 -13.36 -13.58 -0.52
C ILE A 11 -13.20 -14.91 0.21
N TYR A 12 -12.20 -14.96 1.09
CA TYR A 12 -12.00 -16.05 2.05
C TYR A 12 -11.95 -15.51 3.47
N VAL A 13 -12.78 -16.04 4.35
CA VAL A 13 -12.74 -15.78 5.79
C VAL A 13 -11.67 -16.65 6.41
N VAL A 14 -10.87 -16.07 7.28
CA VAL A 14 -9.82 -16.75 8.05
C VAL A 14 -10.24 -16.79 9.51
N GLU A 15 -10.40 -17.99 10.08
CA GLU A 15 -10.73 -18.11 11.50
C GLU A 15 -9.50 -17.82 12.36
N PRO A 16 -9.51 -16.76 13.20
CA PRO A 16 -8.30 -16.27 13.88
C PRO A 16 -7.70 -17.25 14.89
N TYR A 17 -8.53 -18.11 15.49
CA TYR A 17 -8.13 -19.04 16.57
C TYR A 17 -7.89 -20.47 16.09
N GLY A 18 -7.41 -20.64 14.87
CA GLY A 18 -7.04 -21.96 14.39
C GLY A 18 -8.15 -22.73 13.68
N GLY A 19 -9.27 -22.09 13.39
CA GLY A 19 -10.36 -22.63 12.60
C GLY A 19 -10.04 -22.80 11.11
N SER A 20 -11.07 -23.01 10.31
CA SER A 20 -10.97 -23.23 8.86
C SER A 20 -10.81 -21.94 8.07
N VAL A 21 -10.26 -22.07 6.87
CA VAL A 21 -10.36 -21.06 5.81
C VAL A 21 -11.61 -21.38 4.99
N ARG A 22 -12.50 -20.37 4.84
CA ARG A 22 -13.83 -20.60 4.20
C ARG A 22 -14.11 -19.54 3.14
N LYS A 23 -14.53 -19.98 1.94
CA LYS A 23 -15.01 -19.09 0.89
C LYS A 23 -16.27 -18.36 1.34
N HIS A 24 -16.35 -17.08 1.04
CA HIS A 24 -17.52 -16.22 1.31
C HIS A 24 -18.05 -15.62 0.02
N LEU A 25 -19.38 -15.54 -0.08
CA LEU A 25 -20.03 -14.94 -1.25
C LEU A 25 -19.96 -13.40 -1.19
N PRO A 26 -19.44 -12.73 -2.22
CA PRO A 26 -19.30 -11.26 -2.21
C PRO A 26 -20.64 -10.51 -2.10
N SER A 27 -21.75 -11.16 -2.44
CA SER A 27 -23.09 -10.62 -2.35
C SER A 27 -23.72 -10.64 -0.95
N LEU A 28 -23.06 -11.32 0.01
CA LEU A 28 -23.55 -11.43 1.38
C LEU A 28 -22.78 -10.47 2.32
N PRO A 29 -23.43 -9.99 3.40
CA PRO A 29 -22.74 -9.23 4.44
C PRO A 29 -21.58 -10.03 5.06
N LEU A 30 -20.42 -9.39 5.16
CA LEU A 30 -19.21 -10.03 5.69
C LEU A 30 -18.91 -9.61 7.13
N ILE A 31 -19.23 -8.39 7.49
CA ILE A 31 -18.87 -7.78 8.79
C ILE A 31 -20.11 -7.37 9.56
N TYR A 32 -20.06 -7.48 10.88
CA TYR A 32 -21.17 -7.08 11.75
C TYR A 32 -21.12 -5.59 12.06
N TRP A 33 -22.28 -5.01 12.37
CA TRP A 33 -22.46 -3.58 12.69
C TRP A 33 -21.64 -3.14 13.93
N ASP A 34 -21.39 -4.04 14.88
CA ASP A 34 -20.65 -3.81 16.13
C ASP A 34 -19.16 -4.20 16.02
N ASP A 35 -18.66 -4.50 14.82
CA ASP A 35 -17.23 -4.73 14.62
C ASP A 35 -16.44 -3.44 14.84
N ALA A 36 -15.32 -3.55 15.55
CA ALA A 36 -14.48 -2.41 15.92
C ALA A 36 -13.88 -1.71 14.69
N ALA A 37 -13.72 -2.41 13.57
CA ALA A 37 -13.32 -1.77 12.31
C ALA A 37 -14.38 -0.78 11.81
N VAL A 38 -15.67 -1.11 11.94
CA VAL A 38 -16.77 -0.24 11.53
C VAL A 38 -16.94 0.94 12.49
N THR A 39 -16.82 0.70 13.77
CA THR A 39 -17.13 1.69 14.82
C THR A 39 -15.95 2.57 15.21
N ARG A 40 -14.71 2.11 15.01
CA ARG A 40 -13.48 2.77 15.49
C ARG A 40 -12.32 2.75 14.47
N GLY A 41 -12.40 1.98 13.38
CA GLY A 41 -11.25 1.73 12.51
C GLY A 41 -10.17 0.86 13.18
N ASP A 42 -10.54 0.09 14.23
CA ASP A 42 -9.61 -0.73 15.01
C ASP A 42 -9.36 -2.06 14.31
N GLY A 43 -8.25 -2.10 13.62
CA GLY A 43 -7.78 -3.23 12.85
C GLY A 43 -6.63 -2.85 11.94
N ILE A 44 -6.08 -3.86 11.29
CA ILE A 44 -4.92 -3.76 10.41
C ILE A 44 -5.25 -4.33 9.04
N PHE A 45 -4.47 -3.96 8.05
CA PHE A 45 -4.58 -4.55 6.73
C PHE A 45 -3.25 -4.59 5.98
N GLU A 46 -3.16 -5.47 5.00
CA GLU A 46 -2.13 -5.48 3.99
C GLU A 46 -2.75 -5.41 2.59
N SER A 47 -2.01 -4.77 1.67
CA SER A 47 -2.37 -4.77 0.25
C SER A 47 -1.20 -5.34 -0.52
N LEU A 48 -1.43 -6.45 -1.21
CA LEU A 48 -0.44 -7.24 -1.90
C LEU A 48 -0.71 -7.23 -3.40
N LEU A 49 0.34 -7.14 -4.21
CA LEU A 49 0.25 -7.36 -5.64
C LEU A 49 0.28 -8.86 -5.90
N VAL A 50 -0.69 -9.36 -6.63
CA VAL A 50 -0.64 -10.67 -7.26
C VAL A 50 -0.25 -10.45 -8.71
N ARG A 51 0.79 -11.13 -9.18
CA ARG A 51 1.24 -11.11 -10.57
C ARG A 51 1.51 -12.54 -11.01
N ASP A 52 0.85 -12.97 -12.07
CA ASP A 52 0.98 -14.31 -12.65
C ASP A 52 0.86 -15.41 -11.56
N GLY A 53 -0.26 -15.35 -10.80
CA GLY A 53 -0.58 -16.28 -9.74
C GLY A 53 0.26 -16.17 -8.47
N LYS A 54 1.27 -15.30 -8.41
CA LYS A 54 2.18 -15.18 -7.27
C LYS A 54 2.04 -13.84 -6.55
N VAL A 55 2.17 -13.88 -5.23
CA VAL A 55 2.17 -12.66 -4.40
C VAL A 55 3.58 -12.08 -4.31
N ALA A 56 3.74 -10.84 -4.76
CA ALA A 56 5.00 -10.13 -4.64
C ALA A 56 5.34 -9.82 -3.17
N ASN A 57 6.60 -10.05 -2.77
CA ASN A 57 7.12 -9.71 -1.43
C ASN A 57 6.33 -10.29 -0.25
N ILE A 58 5.72 -11.46 -0.37
CA ILE A 58 4.86 -12.06 0.65
C ILE A 58 5.52 -12.12 2.04
N ALA A 59 6.82 -12.42 2.11
CA ALA A 59 7.55 -12.50 3.38
C ALA A 59 7.58 -11.16 4.12
N ARG A 60 7.83 -10.04 3.41
CA ARG A 60 7.86 -8.69 3.99
C ARG A 60 6.47 -8.25 4.44
N HIS A 61 5.44 -8.57 3.66
CA HIS A 61 4.05 -8.30 4.01
C HIS A 61 3.63 -9.08 5.24
N SER A 62 3.96 -10.37 5.32
CA SER A 62 3.68 -11.24 6.47
C SER A 62 4.33 -10.69 7.74
N ALA A 63 5.62 -10.33 7.69
CA ALA A 63 6.33 -9.77 8.83
C ALA A 63 5.70 -8.45 9.31
N ARG A 64 5.35 -7.54 8.39
CA ARG A 64 4.71 -6.27 8.75
C ARG A 64 3.30 -6.49 9.30
N PHE A 65 2.55 -7.46 8.80
CA PHE A 65 1.23 -7.80 9.29
C PHE A 65 1.27 -8.30 10.74
N VAL A 66 2.22 -9.19 11.07
CA VAL A 66 2.47 -9.64 12.45
C VAL A 66 2.85 -8.46 13.34
N ASN A 67 3.81 -7.63 12.92
CA ASN A 67 4.22 -6.45 13.70
C ASN A 67 3.05 -5.47 13.93
N SER A 68 2.20 -5.28 12.91
CA SER A 68 1.01 -4.43 13.05
C SER A 68 -0.02 -5.03 14.01
N ALA A 69 -0.21 -6.36 14.01
CA ALA A 69 -1.08 -7.03 14.95
C ALA A 69 -0.57 -6.89 16.38
N GLN A 70 0.72 -7.10 16.60
CA GLN A 70 1.37 -6.92 17.92
C GLN A 70 1.23 -5.47 18.42
N ALA A 71 1.48 -4.48 17.56
CA ALA A 71 1.36 -3.08 17.90
C ALA A 71 -0.05 -2.67 18.33
N LEU A 72 -1.10 -3.31 17.80
CA LEU A 72 -2.49 -3.11 18.20
C LEU A 72 -2.98 -4.14 19.23
N GLU A 73 -2.11 -4.96 19.79
CA GLU A 73 -2.50 -6.02 20.74
C GLU A 73 -3.65 -6.90 20.20
N LEU A 74 -3.63 -7.21 18.91
CA LEU A 74 -4.48 -8.21 18.30
C LEU A 74 -3.89 -9.61 18.57
N PRO A 75 -4.69 -10.66 18.59
CA PRO A 75 -4.17 -12.04 18.63
C PRO A 75 -3.16 -12.26 17.49
N GLU A 76 -2.11 -13.04 17.76
CA GLU A 76 -1.07 -13.29 16.76
C GLU A 76 -1.64 -13.96 15.50
N PRO A 77 -1.47 -13.39 14.31
CA PRO A 77 -1.98 -13.97 13.07
C PRO A 77 -1.26 -15.29 12.75
N GLN A 78 -2.01 -16.34 12.51
CA GLN A 78 -1.46 -17.60 12.01
C GLN A 78 -1.13 -17.47 10.52
N ILE A 79 0.04 -16.95 10.19
CA ILE A 79 0.43 -16.53 8.83
C ILE A 79 0.23 -17.61 7.77
N GLU A 80 0.45 -18.87 8.09
CA GLU A 80 0.24 -19.97 7.13
C GLU A 80 -1.23 -20.08 6.69
N LYS A 81 -2.19 -19.78 7.57
CA LYS A 81 -3.61 -19.71 7.18
C LYS A 81 -3.95 -18.53 6.29
N TRP A 82 -3.28 -17.40 6.49
CA TRP A 82 -3.43 -16.24 5.60
C TRP A 82 -2.86 -16.51 4.21
N LYS A 83 -1.74 -17.25 4.14
CA LYS A 83 -1.17 -17.73 2.88
C LYS A 83 -2.10 -18.74 2.19
N GLU A 84 -2.60 -19.75 2.93
CA GLU A 84 -3.57 -20.72 2.43
C GLU A 84 -4.82 -20.01 1.85
N ALA A 85 -5.42 -19.08 2.60
CA ALA A 85 -6.55 -18.29 2.13
C ALA A 85 -6.22 -17.48 0.87
N THR A 86 -5.01 -16.96 0.79
CA THR A 86 -4.53 -16.19 -0.36
C THR A 86 -4.37 -17.08 -1.59
N GLU A 87 -3.77 -18.23 -1.47
CA GLU A 87 -3.58 -19.21 -2.55
C GLU A 87 -4.93 -19.70 -3.08
N LEU A 88 -5.85 -20.07 -2.20
CA LEU A 88 -7.22 -20.45 -2.58
C LEU A 88 -7.97 -19.31 -3.28
N ALA A 89 -7.84 -18.09 -2.78
CA ALA A 89 -8.49 -16.93 -3.37
C ALA A 89 -7.90 -16.57 -4.75
N ILE A 90 -6.59 -16.73 -4.94
CA ILE A 90 -5.91 -16.54 -6.23
C ILE A 90 -6.35 -17.60 -7.22
N ALA A 91 -6.32 -18.88 -6.85
CA ALA A 91 -6.75 -19.99 -7.71
C ALA A 91 -8.20 -19.81 -8.19
N ASP A 92 -9.11 -19.47 -7.27
CA ASP A 92 -10.51 -19.20 -7.60
C ASP A 92 -10.67 -17.93 -8.47
N TYR A 93 -9.89 -16.89 -8.20
CA TYR A 93 -9.98 -15.65 -8.96
C TYR A 93 -9.49 -15.84 -10.38
N PHE A 94 -8.39 -16.50 -10.62
CA PHE A 94 -7.83 -16.69 -11.95
C PHE A 94 -8.50 -17.85 -12.71
N GLY A 95 -9.02 -18.86 -12.02
CA GLY A 95 -9.78 -19.97 -12.64
C GLY A 95 -8.93 -20.86 -13.56
N GLY A 96 -7.63 -20.98 -13.25
CA GLY A 96 -6.68 -21.81 -14.01
C GLY A 96 -5.85 -21.07 -15.07
N ASP A 97 -6.20 -19.83 -15.41
CA ASP A 97 -5.35 -18.93 -16.21
C ASP A 97 -4.77 -17.86 -15.27
N GLU A 98 -3.62 -18.14 -14.71
CA GLU A 98 -2.96 -17.28 -13.72
C GLU A 98 -2.26 -16.06 -14.32
N THR A 99 -2.44 -15.76 -15.60
CA THR A 99 -1.83 -14.61 -16.26
C THR A 99 -2.45 -13.29 -15.83
N GLY A 100 -1.60 -12.28 -15.62
CA GLY A 100 -2.01 -10.94 -15.30
C GLY A 100 -1.89 -10.55 -13.83
N GLU A 101 -2.51 -9.42 -13.47
CA GLU A 101 -2.38 -8.84 -12.14
C GLU A 101 -3.72 -8.74 -11.40
N ALA A 102 -3.66 -8.91 -10.09
CA ALA A 102 -4.76 -8.69 -9.16
C ALA A 102 -4.26 -8.01 -7.87
N LYS A 103 -5.20 -7.44 -7.13
CA LYS A 103 -4.96 -6.93 -5.78
C LYS A 103 -5.46 -7.95 -4.78
N CYS A 104 -4.58 -8.41 -3.90
CA CYS A 104 -4.96 -9.14 -2.70
C CYS A 104 -4.95 -8.19 -1.50
N THR A 105 -5.95 -8.31 -0.62
CA THR A 105 -6.02 -7.54 0.63
C THR A 105 -6.26 -8.49 1.79
N TRP A 106 -5.40 -8.43 2.80
CA TRP A 106 -5.61 -9.04 4.09
C TRP A 106 -6.22 -8.01 5.03
N THR A 107 -7.26 -8.36 5.75
CA THR A 107 -7.87 -7.48 6.74
C THR A 107 -8.10 -8.26 8.04
N TYR A 108 -7.64 -7.69 9.15
CA TYR A 108 -7.76 -8.27 10.47
C TYR A 108 -8.21 -7.20 11.45
N THR A 109 -9.37 -7.39 12.07
CA THR A 109 -9.98 -6.41 12.98
C THR A 109 -10.02 -6.96 14.39
N ARG A 110 -10.20 -6.08 15.37
CA ARG A 110 -10.48 -6.50 16.74
C ARG A 110 -11.80 -7.28 16.86
N GLY A 111 -12.67 -7.15 15.86
CA GLY A 111 -13.92 -7.88 15.78
C GLY A 111 -15.07 -7.26 16.56
N ARG A 112 -16.01 -8.09 16.91
CA ARG A 112 -17.26 -7.67 17.52
C ARG A 112 -17.12 -7.27 18.97
N ALA A 113 -17.58 -6.08 19.32
CA ALA A 113 -17.62 -5.60 20.70
C ALA A 113 -18.46 -6.49 21.62
N SER A 114 -19.52 -7.13 21.08
CA SER A 114 -20.42 -8.00 21.84
C SER A 114 -19.83 -9.35 22.21
N THR A 115 -18.85 -9.87 21.44
CA THR A 115 -18.29 -11.20 21.63
C THR A 115 -16.78 -11.23 21.86
N GLY A 116 -16.07 -10.16 21.54
CA GLY A 116 -14.62 -10.10 21.59
C GLY A 116 -13.90 -10.97 20.54
N HIS A 117 -14.63 -11.54 19.55
CA HIS A 117 -14.04 -12.35 18.51
C HIS A 117 -13.53 -11.49 17.36
N PRO A 118 -12.24 -11.58 17.02
CA PRO A 118 -11.66 -10.89 15.86
C PRO A 118 -12.32 -11.34 14.55
N SER A 119 -12.34 -10.42 13.56
CA SER A 119 -12.76 -10.74 12.21
C SER A 119 -11.55 -10.71 11.27
N ALA A 120 -11.42 -11.71 10.40
CA ALA A 120 -10.27 -11.84 9.52
C ALA A 120 -10.69 -12.37 8.14
N TRP A 121 -10.19 -11.74 7.07
CA TRP A 121 -10.50 -12.18 5.72
C TRP A 121 -9.45 -11.74 4.69
N VAL A 122 -9.42 -12.47 3.59
CA VAL A 122 -8.63 -12.19 2.39
C VAL A 122 -9.58 -11.89 1.24
N VAL A 123 -9.23 -10.86 0.43
CA VAL A 123 -9.97 -10.53 -0.79
C VAL A 123 -9.01 -10.46 -1.96
N VAL A 124 -9.30 -11.17 -3.05
CA VAL A 124 -8.62 -11.00 -4.34
C VAL A 124 -9.57 -10.36 -5.33
N GLN A 125 -9.16 -9.27 -5.96
CA GLN A 125 -9.99 -8.48 -6.87
C GLN A 125 -9.16 -7.78 -7.94
N ALA A 126 -9.82 -7.30 -8.99
CA ALA A 126 -9.17 -6.52 -10.04
C ALA A 126 -8.52 -5.25 -9.49
N ILE A 127 -7.39 -4.88 -10.08
CA ILE A 127 -6.75 -3.57 -9.82
C ILE A 127 -7.60 -2.49 -10.50
N ASP A 128 -7.76 -1.35 -9.81
CA ASP A 128 -8.50 -0.21 -10.36
C ASP A 128 -7.83 0.30 -11.64
N LYS A 129 -8.61 0.48 -12.72
CA LYS A 129 -8.13 0.98 -14.02
C LYS A 129 -7.41 2.32 -13.87
N LYS A 130 -7.91 3.22 -13.03
CA LYS A 130 -7.27 4.51 -12.76
C LYS A 130 -5.86 4.32 -12.18
N LEU A 131 -5.65 3.32 -11.34
CA LEU A 131 -4.35 3.03 -10.76
C LEU A 131 -3.36 2.52 -11.82
N LEU A 132 -3.82 1.66 -12.74
CA LEU A 132 -3.02 1.21 -13.88
C LEU A 132 -2.65 2.38 -14.80
N GLU A 133 -3.61 3.27 -15.10
CA GLU A 133 -3.34 4.49 -15.87
C GLU A 133 -2.29 5.40 -15.20
N GLN A 134 -2.35 5.53 -13.88
CA GLN A 134 -1.38 6.31 -13.12
C GLN A 134 0.04 5.75 -13.19
N ARG A 135 0.19 4.41 -13.25
CA ARG A 135 1.50 3.78 -13.46
C ARG A 135 2.15 4.28 -14.77
N GLU A 136 1.36 4.46 -15.82
CA GLU A 136 1.86 4.89 -17.13
C GLU A 136 2.03 6.41 -17.23
N LYS A 137 0.99 7.15 -16.86
CA LYS A 137 0.93 8.61 -17.05
C LYS A 137 1.65 9.40 -15.95
N GLY A 138 1.85 8.79 -14.77
CA GLY A 138 2.27 9.49 -13.57
C GLY A 138 1.13 10.26 -12.91
N VAL A 139 1.46 11.07 -11.91
CA VAL A 139 0.50 11.79 -11.07
C VAL A 139 0.94 13.21 -10.76
N LYS A 140 -0.04 14.09 -10.60
CA LYS A 140 0.13 15.43 -10.03
C LYS A 140 -0.07 15.35 -8.52
N VAL A 141 0.86 15.86 -7.75
CA VAL A 141 0.88 15.75 -6.30
C VAL A 141 0.93 17.12 -5.66
N MET A 142 0.15 17.35 -4.61
CA MET A 142 0.32 18.49 -3.74
C MET A 142 0.98 18.09 -2.42
N THR A 143 1.78 18.96 -1.85
CA THR A 143 2.21 18.80 -0.44
C THR A 143 1.15 19.37 0.49
N THR A 144 0.98 18.74 1.64
CA THR A 144 0.03 19.20 2.66
C THR A 144 0.51 18.79 4.05
N PRO A 145 0.35 19.64 5.08
CA PRO A 145 0.64 19.25 6.44
C PRO A 145 -0.20 18.05 6.87
N ARG A 146 0.41 17.11 7.58
CA ARG A 146 -0.30 16.03 8.26
C ARG A 146 -0.72 16.52 9.65
N LEU A 147 -1.99 16.88 9.80
CA LEU A 147 -2.54 17.44 11.03
C LEU A 147 -2.94 16.41 12.08
N TRP A 148 -2.64 15.14 11.86
CA TRP A 148 -2.84 14.07 12.85
C TRP A 148 -1.52 13.35 13.10
N HIS A 149 -1.32 12.99 14.36
CA HIS A 149 -0.13 12.25 14.76
C HIS A 149 -0.36 10.74 14.63
N VAL A 150 0.68 10.04 14.20
CA VAL A 150 0.80 8.60 14.34
C VAL A 150 1.84 8.37 15.44
N ALA A 151 1.45 7.66 16.48
CA ALA A 151 2.36 7.36 17.58
C ALA A 151 3.58 6.59 17.05
N GLU A 152 4.78 7.00 17.43
CA GLU A 152 6.02 6.39 16.97
C GLU A 152 6.13 4.94 17.42
N GLU A 153 5.57 4.64 18.58
CA GLU A 153 5.52 3.32 19.19
C GLU A 153 4.52 2.36 18.50
N LEU A 154 3.67 2.87 17.59
CA LEU A 154 2.64 2.10 16.91
C LEU A 154 2.87 2.08 15.38
N PRO A 155 3.95 1.48 14.89
CA PRO A 155 4.25 1.42 13.45
C PRO A 155 3.36 0.40 12.72
N ALA A 156 2.02 0.53 12.87
CA ALA A 156 1.04 -0.39 12.34
C ALA A 156 0.37 0.14 11.07
N LYS A 157 0.06 -0.77 10.15
CA LYS A 157 -0.76 -0.47 8.98
C LYS A 157 -2.25 -0.63 9.34
N THR A 158 -2.81 0.41 9.95
CA THR A 158 -4.15 0.40 10.53
C THR A 158 -5.25 0.71 9.51
N LEU A 159 -6.51 0.40 9.86
CA LEU A 159 -7.70 0.72 9.06
C LEU A 159 -8.14 2.20 9.19
N ASN A 160 -7.53 2.98 10.05
CA ASN A 160 -7.91 4.37 10.30
C ASN A 160 -7.45 5.32 9.19
N TYR A 161 -8.11 5.27 8.04
CA TYR A 161 -7.77 6.06 6.85
C TYR A 161 -8.70 7.24 6.57
N ALA A 162 -9.64 7.55 7.45
CA ALA A 162 -10.66 8.57 7.20
C ALA A 162 -10.05 9.96 6.87
N ALA A 163 -9.08 10.41 7.65
CA ALA A 163 -8.39 11.68 7.43
C ALA A 163 -7.59 11.68 6.12
N THR A 164 -6.86 10.61 5.84
CA THR A 164 -6.12 10.44 4.58
C THR A 164 -7.06 10.49 3.36
N MET A 165 -8.20 9.79 3.42
CA MET A 165 -9.18 9.79 2.34
C MET A 165 -9.85 11.15 2.15
N ALA A 166 -10.11 11.89 3.25
CA ALA A 166 -10.62 13.25 3.17
C ALA A 166 -9.61 14.18 2.49
N THR A 167 -8.34 14.08 2.83
CA THR A 167 -7.26 14.86 2.22
C THR A 167 -7.10 14.54 0.72
N LEU A 168 -7.20 13.27 0.33
CA LEU A 168 -7.18 12.89 -1.09
C LEU A 168 -8.38 13.46 -1.87
N ARG A 169 -9.57 13.50 -1.27
CA ARG A 169 -10.73 14.14 -1.92
C ARG A 169 -10.53 15.65 -2.08
N LEU A 170 -9.95 16.31 -1.08
CA LEU A 170 -9.59 17.71 -1.16
C LEU A 170 -8.57 17.97 -2.28
N ALA A 171 -7.51 17.18 -2.36
CA ALA A 171 -6.50 17.29 -3.41
C ALA A 171 -7.12 17.12 -4.81
N LYS A 172 -7.99 16.12 -4.97
CA LYS A 172 -8.72 15.87 -6.21
C LYS A 172 -9.59 17.07 -6.61
N GLY A 173 -10.28 17.70 -5.65
CA GLY A 173 -11.06 18.93 -5.88
C GLY A 173 -10.21 20.10 -6.35
N LYS A 174 -8.90 20.11 -6.03
CA LYS A 174 -7.92 21.11 -6.48
C LYS A 174 -7.17 20.69 -7.76
N GLY A 175 -7.52 19.58 -8.40
CA GLY A 175 -6.91 19.12 -9.66
C GLY A 175 -5.65 18.27 -9.49
N PHE A 176 -5.35 17.82 -8.28
CA PHE A 176 -4.25 16.90 -8.00
C PHE A 176 -4.74 15.46 -7.92
N ASP A 177 -3.85 14.51 -8.19
CA ASP A 177 -4.16 13.08 -8.14
C ASP A 177 -3.84 12.45 -6.79
N ASP A 178 -2.88 13.01 -6.05
CA ASP A 178 -2.38 12.50 -4.79
C ASP A 178 -1.80 13.60 -3.90
N VAL A 179 -1.37 13.22 -2.70
CA VAL A 179 -0.71 14.11 -1.74
C VAL A 179 0.60 13.51 -1.25
N ILE A 180 1.55 14.37 -0.92
CA ILE A 180 2.70 14.06 -0.08
C ILE A 180 2.50 14.82 1.23
N PHE A 181 2.43 14.10 2.33
CA PHE A 181 2.34 14.69 3.65
C PHE A 181 3.69 15.28 4.08
N VAL A 182 3.62 16.42 4.72
CA VAL A 182 4.77 17.06 5.39
C VAL A 182 4.47 17.22 6.87
N ASP A 183 5.51 17.18 7.67
CA ASP A 183 5.41 17.50 9.08
C ASP A 183 5.08 18.98 9.26
N PRO A 184 4.06 19.34 10.06
CA PRO A 184 3.60 20.73 10.17
C PRO A 184 4.61 21.67 10.83
N ASP A 185 5.49 21.15 11.69
CA ASP A 185 6.41 21.97 12.47
C ASP A 185 7.76 22.13 11.75
N SER A 186 8.30 21.04 11.20
CA SER A 186 9.62 21.02 10.55
C SER A 186 9.56 21.21 9.03
N GLY A 187 8.40 21.01 8.40
CA GLY A 187 8.26 21.01 6.94
C GLY A 187 8.90 19.79 6.24
N ILE A 188 9.39 18.81 7.00
CA ILE A 188 10.02 17.59 6.46
C ILE A 188 8.95 16.73 5.78
N VAL A 189 9.31 16.17 4.62
CA VAL A 189 8.49 15.20 3.89
C VAL A 189 8.33 13.92 4.71
N LEU A 190 7.10 13.48 4.86
CA LEU A 190 6.73 12.26 5.54
C LEU A 190 6.54 11.12 4.52
N GLU A 191 5.35 10.99 3.98
CA GLU A 191 4.96 9.91 3.07
C GLU A 191 3.85 10.38 2.12
N GLY A 192 3.54 9.61 1.08
CA GLY A 192 2.33 9.80 0.29
C GLY A 192 1.08 9.29 1.02
N ALA A 193 -0.11 9.59 0.51
CA ALA A 193 -1.36 9.16 1.15
C ALA A 193 -1.44 7.63 1.40
N THR A 194 -0.95 6.84 0.45
CA THR A 194 -0.94 5.37 0.52
C THR A 194 0.35 4.77 -0.04
N SER A 195 1.45 5.53 -0.01
CA SER A 195 2.70 5.18 -0.69
C SER A 195 3.91 5.79 0.01
N SER A 196 5.07 5.18 -0.15
CA SER A 196 6.35 5.79 0.22
C SER A 196 6.83 6.72 -0.88
N VAL A 197 7.55 7.76 -0.49
CA VAL A 197 8.20 8.69 -1.44
C VAL A 197 9.61 8.20 -1.72
N VAL A 198 9.98 8.14 -3.00
CA VAL A 198 11.35 7.86 -3.44
C VAL A 198 11.82 8.97 -4.35
N ALA A 199 12.90 9.63 -3.97
CA ALA A 199 13.56 10.68 -4.73
C ALA A 199 14.83 10.13 -5.39
N VAL A 200 15.03 10.40 -6.67
CA VAL A 200 16.18 9.94 -7.46
C VAL A 200 17.03 11.13 -7.85
N ARG A 201 18.34 11.04 -7.61
CA ARG A 201 19.32 12.04 -8.07
C ARG A 201 20.64 11.35 -8.46
N GLY A 202 20.93 11.30 -9.75
CA GLY A 202 21.99 10.46 -10.30
C GLY A 202 21.81 9.01 -9.88
N ASN A 203 22.84 8.41 -9.29
CA ASN A 203 22.80 7.04 -8.77
C ASN A 203 22.37 6.97 -7.29
N LYS A 204 21.63 7.97 -6.78
CA LYS A 204 21.17 8.01 -5.38
C LYS A 204 19.65 7.91 -5.32
N LEU A 205 19.15 6.91 -4.59
CA LEU A 205 17.76 6.78 -4.18
C LEU A 205 17.62 7.20 -2.73
N ARG A 206 16.66 8.07 -2.45
CA ARG A 206 16.37 8.54 -1.09
C ARG A 206 14.89 8.38 -0.78
N THR A 207 14.60 8.04 0.46
CA THR A 207 13.25 8.04 1.02
C THR A 207 13.26 8.89 2.30
N PRO A 208 12.14 9.49 2.71
CA PRO A 208 12.09 10.20 3.97
C PRO A 208 12.50 9.34 5.16
N ALA A 209 13.26 9.93 6.09
CA ALA A 209 13.59 9.36 7.39
C ALA A 209 12.84 10.16 8.46
N ALA A 210 11.55 10.03 8.52
CA ALA A 210 10.71 10.72 9.49
C ALA A 210 10.08 9.74 10.47
N LYS A 211 9.74 10.25 11.66
CA LYS A 211 8.99 9.49 12.65
C LYS A 211 7.51 9.41 12.25
N GLY A 212 6.83 8.36 12.67
CA GLY A 212 5.41 8.18 12.41
C GLY A 212 5.05 7.97 10.93
N ILE A 213 5.97 7.47 10.09
CA ILE A 213 5.69 7.00 8.74
C ILE A 213 5.71 5.48 8.68
N LEU A 214 4.96 4.92 7.73
CA LEU A 214 4.91 3.48 7.55
C LEU A 214 6.19 2.96 6.85
N SER A 215 6.79 1.90 7.39
CA SER A 215 7.88 1.17 6.72
C SER A 215 7.35 0.47 5.46
N GLY A 216 7.65 1.03 4.29
CA GLY A 216 7.14 0.55 3.00
C GLY A 216 7.82 -0.75 2.56
N THR A 217 7.07 -1.85 2.42
CA THR A 217 7.60 -3.14 1.94
C THR A 217 8.16 -3.04 0.53
N THR A 218 7.48 -2.31 -0.35
CA THR A 218 7.90 -2.07 -1.75
C THR A 218 9.13 -1.19 -1.82
N GLN A 219 9.18 -0.12 -1.02
CA GLN A 219 10.34 0.76 -0.94
C GLN A 219 11.57 0.00 -0.42
N ALA A 220 11.40 -0.86 0.59
CA ALA A 220 12.49 -1.67 1.14
C ALA A 220 13.03 -2.67 0.09
N ALA A 221 12.14 -3.38 -0.63
CA ALA A 221 12.53 -4.28 -1.70
C ALA A 221 13.26 -3.55 -2.84
N LEU A 222 12.76 -2.38 -3.24
CA LEU A 222 13.41 -1.54 -4.24
C LEU A 222 14.84 -1.15 -3.80
N PHE A 223 15.01 -0.70 -2.55
CA PHE A 223 16.32 -0.26 -2.07
C PHE A 223 17.32 -1.41 -2.00
N GLU A 224 16.89 -2.57 -1.51
CA GLU A 224 17.75 -3.76 -1.48
C GLU A 224 18.22 -4.17 -2.88
N TYR A 225 17.29 -4.23 -3.84
CA TYR A 225 17.64 -4.57 -5.21
C TYR A 225 18.51 -3.50 -5.88
N ALA A 226 18.14 -2.23 -5.75
CA ALA A 226 18.89 -1.12 -6.34
C ALA A 226 20.33 -1.03 -5.80
N GLN A 227 20.56 -1.35 -4.51
CA GLN A 227 21.90 -1.41 -3.94
C GLN A 227 22.75 -2.49 -4.62
N GLN A 228 22.17 -3.65 -4.95
CA GLN A 228 22.87 -4.71 -5.69
C GLN A 228 23.21 -4.29 -7.12
N GLN A 229 22.47 -3.30 -7.68
CA GLN A 229 22.73 -2.69 -8.98
C GLN A 229 23.63 -1.46 -8.93
N GLY A 230 24.28 -1.18 -7.79
CA GLY A 230 25.22 -0.08 -7.63
C GLY A 230 24.63 1.27 -7.24
N TYR A 231 23.33 1.34 -6.97
CA TYR A 231 22.69 2.56 -6.47
C TYR A 231 22.99 2.79 -4.99
N ARG A 232 23.08 4.05 -4.60
CA ARG A 232 23.23 4.46 -3.19
C ARG A 232 21.87 4.78 -2.59
N CYS A 233 21.31 3.85 -1.82
CA CYS A 233 19.99 3.98 -1.20
C CYS A 233 20.12 4.38 0.27
N LYS A 234 19.42 5.46 0.68
CA LYS A 234 19.42 5.93 2.09
C LYS A 234 18.09 6.58 2.45
N ALA A 235 17.59 6.30 3.65
CA ALA A 235 16.60 7.14 4.31
C ALA A 235 17.29 8.41 4.85
N LYS A 236 16.68 9.58 4.58
CA LYS A 236 17.17 10.89 5.04
C LYS A 236 15.99 11.85 5.19
N GLU A 237 16.17 12.86 6.02
CA GLU A 237 15.28 14.01 6.01
C GLU A 237 15.29 14.66 4.61
N ILE A 238 14.10 14.90 4.10
CA ILE A 238 13.84 15.43 2.76
C ILE A 238 12.82 16.56 2.90
N THR A 239 13.05 17.66 2.20
CA THR A 239 12.08 18.76 2.12
C THR A 239 11.40 18.79 0.75
N PRO A 240 10.27 19.47 0.59
CA PRO A 240 9.62 19.66 -0.73
C PRO A 240 10.58 20.26 -1.77
N GLU A 241 11.38 21.23 -1.40
CA GLU A 241 12.35 21.89 -2.30
C GLU A 241 13.47 20.94 -2.73
N TYR A 242 13.82 19.96 -1.89
CA TYR A 242 14.74 18.89 -2.29
C TYR A 242 14.11 18.00 -3.35
N LEU A 243 12.82 17.65 -3.21
CA LEU A 243 12.11 16.85 -4.21
C LEU A 243 12.04 17.56 -5.57
N GLU A 244 11.80 18.87 -5.59
CA GLU A 244 11.75 19.67 -6.81
C GLU A 244 13.09 19.71 -7.58
N ARG A 245 14.21 19.56 -6.85
CA ARG A 245 15.57 19.56 -7.42
C ARG A 245 16.09 18.16 -7.77
N CYS A 246 15.30 17.13 -7.57
CA CYS A 246 15.65 15.77 -7.94
C CYS A 246 15.42 15.52 -9.44
N ASP A 247 16.13 14.55 -9.98
CA ASP A 247 15.95 14.13 -11.37
C ASP A 247 14.55 13.54 -11.57
N SER A 248 14.05 12.82 -10.56
CA SER A 248 12.67 12.34 -10.52
C SER A 248 12.20 12.02 -9.10
N VAL A 249 10.88 12.05 -8.91
CA VAL A 249 10.19 11.68 -7.68
C VAL A 249 9.15 10.61 -8.00
N TRP A 250 9.08 9.60 -7.15
CA TRP A 250 8.21 8.45 -7.31
C TRP A 250 7.41 8.18 -6.05
N LEU A 251 6.15 7.80 -6.24
CA LEU A 251 5.31 7.21 -5.20
C LEU A 251 5.31 5.70 -5.40
N VAL A 252 5.77 4.95 -4.39
CA VAL A 252 5.88 3.50 -4.47
C VAL A 252 5.02 2.80 -3.43
N SER A 253 4.29 1.78 -3.86
CA SER A 253 3.50 0.91 -3.00
C SER A 253 3.23 -0.43 -3.69
N SER A 254 2.79 -1.44 -2.96
CA SER A 254 2.68 -2.81 -3.50
C SER A 254 1.85 -2.90 -4.76
N VAL A 255 0.58 -2.49 -4.71
CA VAL A 255 -0.34 -2.62 -5.86
C VAL A 255 -0.14 -1.51 -6.89
N ARG A 256 0.30 -0.34 -6.46
CA ARG A 256 0.56 0.79 -7.36
C ARG A 256 1.90 0.68 -8.07
N THR A 257 2.78 -0.16 -7.56
CA THR A 257 4.19 -0.30 -8.00
C THR A 257 4.93 1.03 -7.91
N ALA A 258 5.46 1.56 -9.01
CA ALA A 258 6.09 2.89 -9.07
C ALA A 258 5.28 3.83 -9.95
N VAL A 259 4.89 4.96 -9.38
CA VAL A 259 4.21 6.02 -10.11
C VAL A 259 5.05 7.29 -10.04
N ARG A 260 5.41 7.83 -11.20
CA ARG A 260 6.21 9.05 -11.29
C ARG A 260 5.37 10.27 -10.93
N VAL A 261 5.91 11.15 -10.12
CA VAL A 261 5.34 12.48 -9.87
C VAL A 261 5.67 13.38 -11.05
N THR A 262 4.64 13.89 -11.72
CA THR A 262 4.77 14.76 -12.91
C THR A 262 4.73 16.24 -12.57
N SER A 263 4.09 16.59 -11.47
CA SER A 263 4.17 17.93 -10.85
C SER A 263 4.06 17.79 -9.33
N LEU A 264 4.77 18.66 -8.64
CA LEU A 264 4.71 18.83 -7.20
C LEU A 264 4.23 20.26 -6.92
N ASN A 265 3.04 20.43 -6.35
CA ASN A 265 2.35 21.71 -6.29
C ASN A 265 2.28 22.33 -7.70
N ASP A 266 2.74 23.56 -7.86
CA ASP A 266 2.78 24.26 -9.14
C ASP A 266 4.03 23.97 -10.00
N ALA A 267 5.04 23.29 -9.41
CA ALA A 267 6.28 22.96 -10.09
C ALA A 267 6.10 21.71 -11.00
N LYS A 268 6.35 21.88 -12.29
CA LYS A 268 6.42 20.74 -13.22
C LYS A 268 7.74 19.99 -13.06
N LEU A 269 7.68 18.69 -12.82
CA LEU A 269 8.85 17.81 -12.76
C LEU A 269 9.07 17.17 -14.13
N LYS A 270 10.26 17.39 -14.71
CA LYS A 270 10.64 16.82 -16.00
C LYS A 270 10.64 15.30 -15.94
N ALA A 271 10.37 14.65 -17.05
CA ALA A 271 10.60 13.22 -17.18
C ALA A 271 12.12 12.99 -17.25
N PRO A 272 12.69 12.15 -16.38
CA PRO A 272 14.11 11.83 -16.46
C PRO A 272 14.37 10.85 -17.61
N ASP A 273 15.56 10.92 -18.20
CA ASP A 273 15.96 10.01 -19.28
C ASP A 273 15.98 8.54 -18.83
N ASN A 274 16.24 8.31 -17.51
CA ASN A 274 16.29 7.00 -16.91
C ASN A 274 14.96 6.53 -16.26
N ALA A 275 13.81 7.11 -16.62
CA ALA A 275 12.53 6.73 -16.04
C ALA A 275 12.20 5.24 -16.24
N ALA A 276 12.54 4.68 -17.41
CA ALA A 276 12.35 3.26 -17.71
C ALA A 276 13.26 2.38 -16.85
N GLU A 277 14.50 2.80 -16.60
CA GLU A 277 15.45 2.09 -15.73
C GLU A 277 14.93 2.02 -14.29
N ILE A 278 14.47 3.16 -13.72
CA ILE A 278 13.93 3.18 -12.36
C ILE A 278 12.70 2.29 -12.21
N ARG A 279 11.83 2.27 -13.24
CA ARG A 279 10.68 1.36 -13.26
C ARG A 279 11.13 -0.09 -13.32
N GLY A 280 12.11 -0.41 -14.18
CA GLY A 280 12.69 -1.75 -14.30
C GLY A 280 13.34 -2.25 -13.01
N LEU A 281 14.01 -1.38 -12.24
CA LEU A 281 14.54 -1.73 -10.91
C LEU A 281 13.43 -2.18 -9.95
N LEU A 282 12.29 -1.48 -9.97
CA LEU A 282 11.16 -1.84 -9.12
C LEU A 282 10.50 -3.14 -9.56
N ASP A 283 10.25 -3.30 -10.85
CA ASP A 283 9.63 -4.53 -11.37
C ASP A 283 10.50 -5.76 -11.06
N ALA A 284 11.81 -5.64 -11.21
CA ALA A 284 12.74 -6.69 -10.82
C ALA A 284 12.77 -6.96 -9.30
N ALA A 285 12.63 -5.91 -8.48
CA ALA A 285 12.53 -6.07 -7.02
C ALA A 285 11.24 -6.75 -6.58
N LEU A 286 10.14 -6.58 -7.33
CA LEU A 286 8.84 -7.18 -7.05
C LEU A 286 8.69 -8.61 -7.60
N ALA A 287 9.57 -9.03 -8.53
CA ALA A 287 9.58 -10.38 -9.09
C ALA A 287 10.30 -11.40 -8.19
N ARG A 288 10.88 -10.99 -7.08
CA ARG A 288 11.58 -11.79 -6.07
C ARG A 288 10.66 -12.07 -4.89
#